data_9ea690079dea803d34d3682e88ae602c
#
_entry.id   9ea690079dea803d34d3682e88ae602c
#
_cell.length_a   1.000
_cell.length_b   1.000
_cell.length_c   1.000
_cell.angle_alpha   90.00
_cell.angle_beta   90.00
_cell.angle_gamma   90.00
#
_symmetry.space_group_name_H-M   'P 1'
#
loop_
_entity.id
_entity.type
_entity.pdbx_description
1 polymer ?
#
loop_
_entity_poly.entity_id
_entity_poly.type
_entity_poly.pdbx_seq_one_letter_code
_entity_poly.pdbx_strand_id
1 'polypeptide(L)'
;MELKKRWISLYVENQIGVLAKISGLFAGKSYNLDTLTVGETEDPTISRMTIGLTSDDITFEQIKKQRNRNVVVIKVIDFSEVPIHKKELLYIRVNKCSEKDKSEIFRIAKVFSLEIIDYDKSSVLIQCVKTEDKNNDLIELFKKTFINRIEVVRGGSVAIEAISTKDA
;
A
#
# COMPACT_ATOMS: atom_id res chain seq x y z
N MET A 1 -1.73 -25.59 -4.17
CA MET A 1 -1.82 -24.73 -2.98
C MET A 1 -2.45 -23.42 -3.39
N GLU A 2 -3.44 -22.96 -2.64
CA GLU A 2 -4.14 -21.71 -2.95
C GLU A 2 -3.30 -20.52 -2.47
N LEU A 3 -3.00 -19.59 -3.39
CA LEU A 3 -2.31 -18.35 -3.05
C LEU A 3 -3.32 -17.35 -2.50
N LYS A 4 -3.05 -16.79 -1.33
CA LYS A 4 -3.90 -15.78 -0.67
C LYS A 4 -3.10 -14.52 -0.39
N LYS A 5 -3.75 -13.37 -0.56
CA LYS A 5 -3.16 -12.10 -0.14
C LYS A 5 -3.23 -11.98 1.38
N ARG A 6 -2.09 -11.71 1.99
CA ARG A 6 -1.91 -11.64 3.43
C ARG A 6 -1.27 -10.34 3.84
N TRP A 7 -1.56 -9.94 5.05
CA TRP A 7 -1.03 -8.72 5.64
C TRP A 7 -0.34 -9.02 6.97
N ILE A 8 0.81 -8.41 7.18
CA ILE A 8 1.60 -8.55 8.39
C ILE A 8 2.16 -7.19 8.79
N SER A 9 2.19 -6.91 10.08
CA SER A 9 2.87 -5.73 10.61
C SER A 9 4.06 -6.15 11.46
N LEU A 10 5.20 -5.50 11.26
CA LEU A 10 6.42 -5.70 12.02
C LEU A 10 6.74 -4.44 12.80
N TYR A 11 7.01 -4.58 14.10
CA TYR A 11 7.70 -3.56 14.88
C TYR A 11 9.18 -3.91 14.88
N VAL A 12 10.02 -2.98 14.48
CA VAL A 12 11.47 -3.17 14.33
C VAL A 12 12.23 -2.02 14.97
N GLU A 13 13.46 -2.26 15.37
CA GLU A 13 14.34 -1.18 15.81
C GLU A 13 14.52 -0.15 14.70
N ASN A 14 14.41 1.15 15.04
CA ASN A 14 14.64 2.24 14.10
C ASN A 14 16.13 2.55 13.96
N GLN A 15 16.87 1.67 13.29
CA GLN A 15 18.31 1.77 13.10
C GLN A 15 18.71 1.66 11.63
N ILE A 16 19.88 2.17 11.32
CA ILE A 16 20.48 2.09 9.97
C ILE A 16 20.61 0.62 9.55
N GLY A 17 20.15 0.32 8.34
CA GLY A 17 20.25 -1.01 7.74
C GLY A 17 19.15 -2.01 8.12
N VAL A 18 18.23 -1.65 9.02
CA VAL A 18 17.12 -2.54 9.42
C VAL A 18 16.22 -2.87 8.22
N LEU A 19 15.87 -1.88 7.39
CA LEU A 19 15.07 -2.12 6.19
C LEU A 19 15.74 -3.13 5.24
N ALA A 20 17.06 -3.03 5.04
CA ALA A 20 17.82 -3.96 4.22
C ALA A 20 17.81 -5.39 4.80
N LYS A 21 17.96 -5.52 6.14
CA LYS A 21 17.89 -6.82 6.83
C LYS A 21 16.52 -7.45 6.68
N ILE A 22 15.44 -6.68 6.89
CA ILE A 22 14.06 -7.17 6.74
C ILE A 22 13.78 -7.54 5.27
N SER A 23 14.14 -6.70 4.32
CA SER A 23 13.98 -7.01 2.88
C SER A 23 14.74 -8.28 2.50
N GLY A 24 15.94 -8.51 3.04
CA GLY A 24 16.72 -9.72 2.86
C GLY A 24 16.03 -10.99 3.35
N LEU A 25 15.21 -10.91 4.40
CA LEU A 25 14.43 -12.06 4.87
C LEU A 25 13.39 -12.54 3.85
N PHE A 26 12.92 -11.62 3.01
CA PHE A 26 11.94 -11.91 1.99
C PHE A 26 12.58 -12.25 0.63
N ALA A 27 13.79 -11.77 0.35
CA ALA A 27 14.45 -11.92 -0.96
C ALA A 27 14.88 -13.36 -1.29
N GLY A 28 15.04 -14.24 -0.29
CA GLY A 28 15.51 -15.63 -0.47
C GLY A 28 14.44 -16.66 -0.80
N LYS A 29 13.17 -16.25 -1.04
CA LYS A 29 12.04 -17.17 -1.20
C LYS A 29 11.19 -16.83 -2.42
N SER A 30 10.47 -17.82 -2.94
CA SER A 30 9.69 -17.75 -4.18
C SER A 30 8.39 -16.92 -4.08
N TYR A 31 8.34 -15.89 -3.23
CA TYR A 31 7.20 -15.00 -3.14
C TYR A 31 7.64 -13.54 -3.31
N ASN A 32 6.76 -12.76 -3.89
CA ASN A 32 6.98 -11.34 -4.10
C ASN A 32 6.28 -10.52 -3.01
N LEU A 33 6.93 -9.46 -2.55
CA LEU A 33 6.25 -8.45 -1.74
C LEU A 33 5.41 -7.58 -2.66
N ASP A 34 4.10 -7.55 -2.41
CA ASP A 34 3.18 -6.72 -3.19
C ASP A 34 3.29 -5.26 -2.77
N THR A 35 3.46 -5.04 -1.46
CA THR A 35 3.56 -3.69 -0.87
C THR A 35 4.36 -3.74 0.43
N LEU A 36 5.14 -2.71 0.66
CA LEU A 36 5.92 -2.48 1.87
C LEU A 36 5.87 -1.00 2.22
N THR A 37 5.41 -0.70 3.42
CA THR A 37 5.49 0.64 4.00
C THR A 37 6.26 0.60 5.30
N VAL A 38 6.92 1.69 5.65
CA VAL A 38 7.64 1.84 6.91
C VAL A 38 7.49 3.26 7.41
N GLY A 39 7.30 3.40 8.71
CA GLY A 39 7.24 4.69 9.39
C GLY A 39 7.65 4.56 10.85
N GLU A 40 8.12 5.64 11.41
CA GLU A 40 8.41 5.77 12.83
C GLU A 40 7.10 5.67 13.63
N THR A 41 7.16 5.11 14.84
CA THR A 41 6.03 5.04 15.75
C THR A 41 6.03 6.23 16.72
N GLU A 42 5.17 6.20 17.74
CA GLU A 42 5.20 7.13 18.87
C GLU A 42 6.50 7.04 19.70
N ASP A 43 7.23 5.94 19.57
CA ASP A 43 8.58 5.78 20.08
C ASP A 43 9.57 5.92 18.91
N PRO A 44 10.41 6.98 18.87
CA PRO A 44 11.33 7.24 17.77
C PRO A 44 12.42 6.16 17.62
N THR A 45 12.60 5.29 18.60
CA THR A 45 13.53 4.15 18.53
C THR A 45 12.91 2.95 17.80
N ILE A 46 11.61 2.99 17.48
CA ILE A 46 10.85 1.90 16.89
C ILE A 46 10.21 2.36 15.59
N SER A 47 10.38 1.58 14.52
CA SER A 47 9.63 1.71 13.27
C SER A 47 8.60 0.60 13.14
N ARG A 48 7.46 0.92 12.50
CA ARG A 48 6.44 -0.03 12.13
C ARG A 48 6.41 -0.21 10.63
N MET A 49 6.48 -1.46 10.19
CA MET A 49 6.34 -1.84 8.79
C MET A 49 4.98 -2.49 8.56
N THR A 50 4.33 -2.18 7.45
CA THR A 50 3.17 -2.93 6.97
C THR A 50 3.56 -3.61 5.66
N ILE A 51 3.38 -4.91 5.61
CA ILE A 51 3.79 -5.75 4.49
C ILE A 51 2.56 -6.48 3.96
N GLY A 52 2.27 -6.28 2.68
CA GLY A 52 1.32 -7.08 1.92
C GLY A 52 2.06 -8.05 1.01
N LEU A 53 1.68 -9.31 1.03
CA LEU A 53 2.29 -10.35 0.22
C LEU A 53 1.25 -11.39 -0.20
N THR A 54 1.51 -12.03 -1.34
CA THR A 54 0.71 -13.15 -1.82
C THR A 54 1.50 -14.43 -1.62
N SER A 55 0.97 -15.34 -0.77
CA SER A 55 1.65 -16.60 -0.43
C SER A 55 0.66 -17.71 -0.10
N ASP A 56 1.15 -18.96 -0.08
CA ASP A 56 0.47 -20.09 0.52
C ASP A 56 0.64 -20.11 2.05
N ASP A 57 -0.14 -20.96 2.74
CA ASP A 57 -0.16 -21.06 4.20
C ASP A 57 1.20 -21.49 4.78
N ILE A 58 1.89 -22.43 4.12
CA ILE A 58 3.18 -22.98 4.59
C ILE A 58 4.24 -21.88 4.53
N THR A 59 4.32 -21.18 3.42
CA THR A 59 5.27 -20.08 3.23
C THR A 59 5.02 -18.96 4.22
N PHE A 60 3.76 -18.62 4.46
CA PHE A 60 3.40 -17.58 5.41
C PHE A 60 3.80 -17.93 6.87
N GLU A 61 3.56 -19.17 7.29
CA GLU A 61 4.01 -19.66 8.61
C GLU A 61 5.53 -19.61 8.74
N GLN A 62 6.26 -19.92 7.68
CA GLN A 62 7.72 -19.82 7.69
C GLN A 62 8.20 -18.37 7.85
N ILE A 63 7.51 -17.41 7.23
CA ILE A 63 7.79 -15.97 7.37
C ILE A 63 7.64 -15.57 8.83
N LYS A 64 6.54 -15.95 9.47
CA LYS A 64 6.29 -15.66 10.89
C LYS A 64 7.35 -16.28 11.82
N LYS A 65 7.80 -17.49 11.54
CA LYS A 65 8.82 -18.20 12.33
C LYS A 65 10.24 -17.62 12.18
N GLN A 66 10.58 -17.03 11.04
CA GLN A 66 11.89 -16.39 10.84
C GLN A 66 12.11 -15.16 11.74
N ARG A 67 11.05 -14.56 12.22
CA ARG A 67 11.05 -13.46 13.19
C ARG A 67 11.92 -13.76 14.43
N ASN A 68 11.83 -14.98 14.97
CA ASN A 68 12.49 -15.36 16.23
C ASN A 68 14.03 -15.49 16.09
N ARG A 69 14.56 -15.35 14.89
CA ARG A 69 15.99 -15.44 14.59
C ARG A 69 16.65 -14.10 14.28
N ASN A 70 15.86 -13.03 14.20
CA ASN A 70 16.38 -11.72 13.84
C ASN A 70 16.21 -10.71 14.98
N VAL A 71 17.33 -10.32 15.57
CA VAL A 71 17.41 -9.46 16.76
C VAL A 71 16.70 -8.10 16.58
N VAL A 72 16.55 -7.63 15.33
CA VAL A 72 15.94 -6.32 15.05
C VAL A 72 14.41 -6.31 15.02
N VAL A 73 13.75 -7.49 15.02
CA VAL A 73 12.28 -7.57 15.03
C VAL A 73 11.77 -7.69 16.45
N ILE A 74 11.08 -6.66 16.93
CA ILE A 74 10.55 -6.58 18.30
C ILE A 74 9.22 -7.32 18.40
N LYS A 75 8.30 -7.09 17.45
CA LYS A 75 6.95 -7.66 17.45
C LYS A 75 6.46 -7.90 16.03
N VAL A 76 5.67 -8.95 15.85
CA VAL A 76 4.92 -9.20 14.60
C VAL A 76 3.44 -9.31 14.94
N ILE A 77 2.62 -8.68 14.11
CA ILE A 77 1.17 -8.80 14.13
C ILE A 77 0.75 -9.44 12.80
N ASP A 78 0.10 -10.58 12.90
CA ASP A 78 -0.51 -11.28 11.77
C ASP A 78 -1.96 -10.79 11.63
N PHE A 79 -2.28 -10.26 10.46
CA PHE A 79 -3.61 -9.72 10.16
C PHE A 79 -4.53 -10.73 9.45
N SER A 80 -4.14 -12.00 9.35
CA SER A 80 -4.90 -13.00 8.58
C SER A 80 -6.29 -13.30 9.15
N GLU A 81 -6.45 -13.18 10.47
CA GLU A 81 -7.68 -13.58 11.17
C GLU A 81 -8.29 -12.44 12.00
N VAL A 82 -7.79 -11.23 11.84
CA VAL A 82 -8.31 -10.06 12.56
C VAL A 82 -8.83 -9.02 11.55
N PRO A 83 -9.96 -8.37 11.86
CA PRO A 83 -10.42 -7.26 11.03
C PRO A 83 -9.42 -6.10 11.09
N ILE A 84 -9.16 -5.48 9.94
CA ILE A 84 -8.20 -4.40 9.83
C ILE A 84 -8.76 -3.21 9.05
N HIS A 85 -8.33 -2.01 9.42
CA HIS A 85 -8.43 -0.84 8.58
C HIS A 85 -7.15 -0.70 7.78
N LYS A 86 -7.27 -0.62 6.44
CA LYS A 86 -6.13 -0.40 5.54
C LYS A 86 -6.43 0.69 4.53
N LYS A 87 -5.44 1.53 4.27
CA LYS A 87 -5.50 2.62 3.29
C LYS A 87 -4.16 2.78 2.60
N GLU A 88 -4.24 3.23 1.36
CA GLU A 88 -3.10 3.57 0.51
C GLU A 88 -3.31 4.95 -0.08
N LEU A 89 -2.28 5.78 -0.01
CA LEU A 89 -2.20 7.03 -0.75
C LEU A 89 -1.85 6.74 -2.20
N LEU A 90 -2.60 7.33 -3.12
CA LEU A 90 -2.40 7.25 -4.56
C LEU A 90 -2.37 8.65 -5.17
N TYR A 91 -1.36 8.94 -5.99
CA TYR A 91 -1.32 10.07 -6.91
C TYR A 91 -1.48 9.59 -8.35
N ILE A 92 -2.34 10.26 -9.10
CA ILE A 92 -2.48 10.09 -10.55
C ILE A 92 -2.29 11.46 -11.21
N ARG A 93 -1.28 11.57 -12.06
CA ARG A 93 -1.10 12.71 -12.94
C ARG A 93 -1.58 12.34 -14.32
N VAL A 94 -2.41 13.19 -14.90
CA VAL A 94 -2.81 13.10 -16.31
C VAL A 94 -2.15 14.24 -17.07
N ASN A 95 -1.38 13.90 -18.10
CA ASN A 95 -0.64 14.85 -18.91
C ASN A 95 -1.32 15.09 -20.28
N LYS A 96 -0.97 16.19 -20.96
CA LYS A 96 -1.50 16.56 -22.27
C LYS A 96 -3.03 16.66 -22.29
N CYS A 97 -3.60 17.26 -21.26
CA CYS A 97 -5.03 17.44 -21.10
C CYS A 97 -5.56 18.55 -22.01
N SER A 98 -6.60 18.25 -22.79
CA SER A 98 -7.48 19.26 -23.39
C SER A 98 -8.48 19.77 -22.35
N GLU A 99 -9.24 20.82 -22.65
CA GLU A 99 -10.33 21.29 -21.76
C GLU A 99 -11.43 20.23 -21.59
N LYS A 100 -11.67 19.41 -22.61
CA LYS A 100 -12.58 18.26 -22.52
C LYS A 100 -12.06 17.21 -21.55
N ASP A 101 -10.77 16.89 -21.59
CA ASP A 101 -10.13 15.95 -20.67
C ASP A 101 -10.24 16.45 -19.22
N LYS A 102 -9.98 17.73 -18.98
CA LYS A 102 -10.11 18.33 -17.64
C LYS A 102 -11.54 18.24 -17.12
N SER A 103 -12.53 18.56 -17.97
CA SER A 103 -13.94 18.44 -17.61
C SER A 103 -14.30 16.99 -17.24
N GLU A 104 -13.75 16.00 -17.94
CA GLU A 104 -13.95 14.59 -17.63
C GLU A 104 -13.27 14.21 -16.32
N ILE A 105 -12.03 14.65 -16.09
CA ILE A 105 -11.30 14.40 -14.83
C ILE A 105 -12.07 14.99 -13.65
N PHE A 106 -12.58 16.22 -13.75
CA PHE A 106 -13.37 16.84 -12.67
C PHE A 106 -14.67 16.08 -12.39
N ARG A 107 -15.31 15.54 -13.43
CA ARG A 107 -16.50 14.70 -13.29
C ARG A 107 -16.17 13.39 -12.57
N ILE A 108 -15.11 12.70 -12.97
CA ILE A 108 -14.62 11.48 -12.31
C ILE A 108 -14.26 11.78 -10.84
N ALA A 109 -13.52 12.87 -10.60
CA ALA A 109 -13.12 13.25 -9.25
C ALA A 109 -14.33 13.47 -8.34
N LYS A 110 -15.37 14.12 -8.83
CA LYS A 110 -16.63 14.33 -8.08
C LYS A 110 -17.34 13.01 -7.77
N VAL A 111 -17.47 12.12 -8.76
CA VAL A 111 -18.19 10.83 -8.62
C VAL A 111 -17.47 9.90 -7.63
N PHE A 112 -16.15 9.82 -7.73
CA PHE A 112 -15.34 8.90 -6.90
C PHE A 112 -14.77 9.55 -5.64
N SER A 113 -15.14 10.80 -5.33
CA SER A 113 -14.62 11.56 -4.19
C SER A 113 -13.09 11.57 -4.19
N LEU A 114 -12.51 12.04 -5.31
CA LEU A 114 -11.08 12.24 -5.47
C LEU A 114 -10.77 13.72 -5.26
N GLU A 115 -9.56 14.01 -4.80
CA GLU A 115 -9.06 15.34 -4.56
C GLU A 115 -8.18 15.78 -5.72
N ILE A 116 -8.45 16.93 -6.31
CA ILE A 116 -7.57 17.58 -7.29
C ILE A 116 -6.69 18.52 -6.50
N ILE A 117 -5.41 18.20 -6.39
CA ILE A 117 -4.46 18.94 -5.55
C ILE A 117 -3.62 19.96 -6.34
N ASP A 118 -3.55 19.76 -7.66
CA ASP A 118 -2.82 20.67 -8.54
C ASP A 118 -3.29 20.52 -9.99
N TYR A 119 -3.24 21.60 -10.78
CA TYR A 119 -3.48 21.55 -12.23
C TYR A 119 -2.89 22.74 -12.95
N ASP A 120 -2.57 22.57 -14.25
CA ASP A 120 -2.14 23.61 -15.15
C ASP A 120 -2.91 23.57 -16.49
N LYS A 121 -2.40 24.27 -17.52
CA LYS A 121 -3.02 24.28 -18.85
C LYS A 121 -3.12 22.91 -19.51
N SER A 122 -2.21 21.98 -19.16
CA SER A 122 -2.02 20.71 -19.86
C SER A 122 -2.02 19.49 -18.95
N SER A 123 -2.07 19.65 -17.63
CA SER A 123 -1.96 18.55 -16.68
C SER A 123 -2.88 18.73 -15.49
N VAL A 124 -3.27 17.60 -14.89
CA VAL A 124 -4.06 17.55 -13.65
C VAL A 124 -3.44 16.51 -12.73
N LEU A 125 -3.24 16.86 -11.47
CA LEU A 125 -2.76 15.97 -10.42
C LEU A 125 -3.88 15.66 -9.43
N ILE A 126 -4.14 14.38 -9.26
CA ILE A 126 -5.22 13.85 -8.44
C ILE A 126 -4.61 13.07 -7.28
N GLN A 127 -5.20 13.25 -6.10
CA GLN A 127 -4.90 12.49 -4.89
C GLN A 127 -6.12 11.68 -4.47
N CYS A 128 -5.89 10.46 -3.99
CA CYS A 128 -6.90 9.73 -3.25
C CYS A 128 -6.29 8.82 -2.16
N VAL A 129 -7.08 8.56 -1.12
CA VAL A 129 -6.73 7.66 -0.03
C VAL A 129 -7.83 6.63 0.09
N LYS A 130 -7.60 5.46 -0.51
CA LYS A 130 -8.58 4.36 -0.57
C LYS A 130 -7.90 3.02 -0.27
N THR A 131 -8.67 1.94 -0.30
CA THR A 131 -8.08 0.59 -0.27
C THR A 131 -7.35 0.31 -1.58
N GLU A 132 -6.38 -0.61 -1.54
CA GLU A 132 -5.61 -1.01 -2.71
C GLU A 132 -6.51 -1.41 -3.90
N ASP A 133 -7.57 -2.20 -3.65
CA ASP A 133 -8.49 -2.66 -4.71
C ASP A 133 -9.20 -1.47 -5.37
N LYS A 134 -9.73 -0.53 -4.56
CA LYS A 134 -10.36 0.69 -5.10
C LYS A 134 -9.38 1.58 -5.85
N ASN A 135 -8.13 1.63 -5.42
CA ASN A 135 -7.08 2.35 -6.13
C ASN A 135 -6.73 1.65 -7.46
N ASN A 136 -6.71 0.32 -7.50
CA ASN A 136 -6.53 -0.44 -8.74
C ASN A 136 -7.64 -0.15 -9.75
N ASP A 137 -8.89 -0.16 -9.32
CA ASP A 137 -10.05 0.15 -10.17
C ASP A 137 -9.94 1.58 -10.76
N LEU A 138 -9.53 2.54 -9.94
CA LEU A 138 -9.29 3.92 -10.40
C LEU A 138 -8.16 4.01 -11.42
N ILE A 139 -7.04 3.34 -11.17
CA ILE A 139 -5.91 3.31 -12.11
C ILE A 139 -6.36 2.73 -13.45
N GLU A 140 -7.12 1.63 -13.45
CA GLU A 140 -7.63 1.02 -14.69
C GLU A 140 -8.63 1.93 -15.41
N LEU A 141 -9.49 2.65 -14.68
CA LEU A 141 -10.39 3.65 -15.27
C LEU A 141 -9.59 4.76 -15.96
N PHE A 142 -8.59 5.33 -15.28
CA PHE A 142 -7.77 6.40 -15.85
C PHE A 142 -6.89 5.91 -17.02
N LYS A 143 -6.34 4.70 -16.96
CA LYS A 143 -5.60 4.08 -18.08
C LYS A 143 -6.46 3.96 -19.34
N LYS A 144 -7.71 3.51 -19.20
CA LYS A 144 -8.66 3.35 -20.32
C LYS A 144 -9.10 4.70 -20.89
N THR A 145 -9.30 5.70 -20.03
CA THR A 145 -9.80 7.01 -20.42
C THR A 145 -8.70 7.90 -21.02
N PHE A 146 -7.49 7.84 -20.47
CA PHE A 146 -6.35 8.71 -20.82
C PHE A 146 -5.15 7.88 -21.29
N ILE A 147 -5.32 7.16 -22.38
CA ILE A 147 -4.34 6.18 -22.90
C ILE A 147 -2.95 6.81 -23.05
N ASN A 148 -1.93 6.18 -22.42
CA ASN A 148 -0.52 6.57 -22.45
C ASN A 148 -0.23 8.02 -21.97
N ARG A 149 -1.15 8.60 -21.19
CA ARG A 149 -1.00 9.97 -20.67
C ARG A 149 -1.01 10.07 -19.16
N ILE A 150 -1.04 8.94 -18.46
CA ILE A 150 -1.06 8.92 -16.99
C ILE A 150 0.30 8.54 -16.41
N GLU A 151 0.59 9.11 -15.26
CA GLU A 151 1.67 8.74 -14.36
C GLU A 151 1.06 8.42 -13.00
N VAL A 152 1.51 7.33 -12.38
CA VAL A 152 0.94 6.82 -11.13
C VAL A 152 2.04 6.69 -10.09
N VAL A 153 1.79 7.23 -8.89
CA VAL A 153 2.65 7.05 -7.71
C VAL A 153 1.81 6.47 -6.59
N ARG A 154 2.26 5.37 -6.01
CA ARG A 154 1.59 4.65 -4.93
C ARG A 154 2.45 4.67 -3.68
N GLY A 155 1.82 4.94 -2.54
CA GLY A 155 2.49 4.93 -1.24
C GLY A 155 2.61 3.54 -0.61
N GLY A 156 1.84 2.56 -1.11
CA GLY A 156 1.64 1.30 -0.42
C GLY A 156 0.62 1.41 0.72
N SER A 157 0.07 0.28 1.15
CA SER A 157 -0.96 0.27 2.19
C SER A 157 -0.34 0.31 3.58
N VAL A 158 -0.91 1.14 4.45
CA VAL A 158 -0.76 1.03 5.90
C VAL A 158 -1.97 0.30 6.47
N ALA A 159 -1.78 -0.49 7.52
CA ALA A 159 -2.85 -1.24 8.16
C ALA A 159 -2.75 -1.20 9.68
N ILE A 160 -3.92 -1.22 10.31
CA ILE A 160 -4.07 -1.30 11.77
C ILE A 160 -5.26 -2.19 12.11
N GLU A 161 -5.20 -2.90 13.24
CA GLU A 161 -6.32 -3.68 13.77
C GLU A 161 -7.55 -2.78 14.01
N ALA A 162 -8.72 -3.30 13.65
CA ALA A 162 -9.97 -2.62 13.93
C ALA A 162 -10.31 -2.73 15.43
N ILE A 163 -10.80 -1.63 16.00
CA ILE A 163 -11.25 -1.62 17.41
C ILE A 163 -12.61 -2.31 17.54
N SER A 164 -13.44 -2.21 16.52
CA SER A 164 -14.78 -2.80 16.48
C SER A 164 -14.93 -3.74 15.30
N THR A 165 -15.52 -4.91 15.54
CA THR A 165 -15.83 -5.89 14.49
C THR A 165 -17.08 -5.55 13.68
N LYS A 166 -17.82 -4.47 14.03
CA LYS A 166 -19.09 -4.13 13.41
C LYS A 166 -18.97 -3.42 12.06
N ASP A 167 -17.80 -2.89 11.73
CA ASP A 167 -17.58 -2.07 10.51
C ASP A 167 -16.35 -2.51 9.68
N ALA A 168 -15.96 -3.76 9.75
CA ALA A 168 -14.83 -4.32 9.00
C ALA A 168 -15.29 -5.01 7.71
#